data_9e5569080c7a29993a240a8495df08a0
#
_entry.id   9e5569080c7a29993a240a8495df08a0
#
_cell.length_a   1.000
_cell.length_b   1.000
_cell.length_c   1.000
_cell.angle_alpha   90.00
_cell.angle_beta   90.00
_cell.angle_gamma   90.00
#
_symmetry.space_group_name_H-M   'P 1'
#
loop_
_entity.id
_entity.type
_entity.pdbx_description
1 polymer ?
#
loop_
_entity_poly.entity_id
_entity_poly.type
_entity_poly.pdbx_seq_one_letter_code
_entity_poly.pdbx_strand_id
1 'polypeptide(L)'
;MTSPRLVITAGEPAGIGPDVLLTALQCAFDARIAVVTDIDVLKERAHLLGIPCNIHLLAKDHVPQPHQPGVVHVLHTPTANSVIPGALDIANAPHVLQTLNTAADRIRDDLADALVTAPVQKSVMNDSGISFSGHTEFFANYFECEEVVMMLANTELRVALATTHLPLRAVPDAITQASLVTQLNIINESLKRLYGIAQPKIAMLGLNPHAGEGGHLGREEIDVLVPARDAARTEGIQVSGPLPADTAFITSTVADADVVFAMFHDQGLPVLKARGFGTSVNITLGLPTIRTSVDHGTALDLAGSGKASADSMMTAIAEAIICTGHTASRQ
;
A
#
# COMPACT_ATOMS: atom_id res chain seq x y z
N MET A 1 -7.94 -8.55 -23.73
CA MET A 1 -7.20 -7.53 -22.93
C MET A 1 -5.79 -8.08 -22.73
N THR A 2 -4.77 -7.24 -22.78
CA THR A 2 -3.39 -7.67 -22.46
C THR A 2 -3.28 -7.86 -20.97
N SER A 3 -2.61 -8.96 -20.49
CA SER A 3 -2.39 -9.18 -19.07
C SER A 3 -1.62 -8.03 -18.44
N PRO A 4 -2.03 -7.52 -17.26
CA PRO A 4 -1.38 -6.39 -16.60
C PRO A 4 0.10 -6.65 -16.29
N ARG A 5 0.90 -5.59 -16.36
CA ARG A 5 2.36 -5.62 -16.09
C ARG A 5 2.61 -5.14 -14.68
N LEU A 6 3.08 -6.00 -13.80
CA LEU A 6 3.39 -5.65 -12.42
C LEU A 6 4.91 -5.62 -12.19
N VAL A 7 5.36 -4.66 -11.40
CA VAL A 7 6.71 -4.64 -10.85
C VAL A 7 6.63 -4.80 -9.33
N ILE A 8 7.39 -5.76 -8.78
CA ILE A 8 7.40 -6.09 -7.35
C ILE A 8 8.79 -5.86 -6.78
N THR A 9 8.91 -5.10 -5.70
CA THR A 9 10.17 -5.00 -4.94
C THR A 9 10.17 -6.00 -3.79
N ALA A 10 11.27 -6.75 -3.62
CA ALA A 10 11.40 -7.74 -2.55
C ALA A 10 11.64 -7.13 -1.16
N GLY A 11 11.86 -5.81 -1.08
CA GLY A 11 12.04 -5.09 0.18
C GLY A 11 13.38 -5.32 0.85
N GLU A 12 13.38 -5.39 2.18
CA GLU A 12 14.59 -5.67 2.97
C GLU A 12 15.10 -7.09 2.69
N PRO A 13 16.31 -7.25 2.17
CA PRO A 13 16.81 -8.58 1.76
C PRO A 13 17.00 -9.53 2.94
N ALA A 14 17.29 -9.02 4.15
CA ALA A 14 17.42 -9.82 5.37
C ALA A 14 16.06 -10.16 6.02
N GLY A 15 14.96 -9.52 5.58
CA GLY A 15 13.61 -9.73 6.10
C GLY A 15 12.86 -10.87 5.44
N ILE A 16 11.55 -10.94 5.72
CA ILE A 16 10.63 -11.94 5.13
C ILE A 16 10.17 -11.59 3.71
N GLY A 17 10.52 -10.40 3.17
CA GLY A 17 10.11 -10.00 1.84
C GLY A 17 10.41 -11.06 0.76
N PRO A 18 11.65 -11.56 0.65
CA PRO A 18 11.99 -12.66 -0.26
C PRO A 18 11.20 -13.96 0.00
N ASP A 19 10.93 -14.30 1.28
CA ASP A 19 10.18 -15.52 1.67
C ASP A 19 8.74 -15.47 1.14
N VAL A 20 8.01 -14.39 1.50
CA VAL A 20 6.60 -14.24 1.14
C VAL A 20 6.41 -14.06 -0.36
N LEU A 21 7.38 -13.43 -1.03
CA LEU A 21 7.38 -13.27 -2.47
C LEU A 21 7.55 -14.61 -3.19
N LEU A 22 8.57 -15.41 -2.82
CA LEU A 22 8.81 -16.74 -3.40
C LEU A 22 7.60 -17.65 -3.21
N THR A 23 6.98 -17.60 -2.03
CA THR A 23 5.79 -18.41 -1.71
C THR A 23 4.58 -17.93 -2.53
N ALA A 24 4.32 -16.62 -2.60
CA ALA A 24 3.22 -16.07 -3.38
C ALA A 24 3.32 -16.43 -4.87
N LEU A 25 4.53 -16.38 -5.44
CA LEU A 25 4.76 -16.68 -6.84
C LEU A 25 4.67 -18.17 -7.21
N GLN A 26 4.37 -19.06 -6.25
CA GLN A 26 3.93 -20.43 -6.53
C GLN A 26 2.44 -20.48 -6.95
N CYS A 27 1.68 -19.42 -6.74
CA CYS A 27 0.29 -19.31 -7.18
C CYS A 27 0.20 -18.74 -8.62
N ALA A 28 -0.90 -19.05 -9.31
CA ALA A 28 -1.17 -18.48 -10.62
C ALA A 28 -1.73 -17.06 -10.52
N PHE A 29 -1.18 -16.13 -11.31
CA PHE A 29 -1.68 -14.76 -11.46
C PHE A 29 -1.82 -14.44 -12.95
N ASP A 30 -2.95 -13.86 -13.35
CA ASP A 30 -3.11 -13.34 -14.72
C ASP A 30 -2.43 -11.98 -14.85
N ALA A 31 -1.12 -12.00 -14.85
CA ALA A 31 -0.27 -10.81 -14.93
C ALA A 31 1.10 -11.17 -15.55
N ARG A 32 1.86 -10.14 -15.93
CA ARG A 32 3.28 -10.21 -16.27
C ARG A 32 4.05 -9.61 -15.12
N ILE A 33 4.83 -10.42 -14.40
CA ILE A 33 5.44 -10.01 -13.12
C ILE A 33 6.96 -9.91 -13.28
N ALA A 34 7.48 -8.70 -13.03
CA ALA A 34 8.90 -8.44 -12.87
C ALA A 34 9.23 -8.23 -11.38
N VAL A 35 10.25 -8.87 -10.87
CA VAL A 35 10.72 -8.72 -9.49
C VAL A 35 12.04 -7.94 -9.47
N VAL A 36 12.13 -6.91 -8.65
CA VAL A 36 13.36 -6.12 -8.47
C VAL A 36 14.03 -6.54 -7.17
N THR A 37 15.18 -7.19 -7.28
CA THR A 37 15.96 -7.68 -6.14
C THR A 37 17.32 -8.22 -6.59
N ASP A 38 18.15 -8.66 -5.64
CA ASP A 38 19.35 -9.45 -5.91
C ASP A 38 18.94 -10.91 -6.24
N ILE A 39 19.39 -11.38 -7.41
CA ILE A 39 19.08 -12.72 -7.92
C ILE A 39 19.68 -13.83 -7.03
N ASP A 40 20.84 -13.60 -6.43
CA ASP A 40 21.50 -14.60 -5.60
C ASP A 40 20.84 -14.69 -4.22
N VAL A 41 20.41 -13.54 -3.66
CA VAL A 41 19.56 -13.54 -2.45
C VAL A 41 18.30 -14.36 -2.66
N LEU A 42 17.63 -14.22 -3.82
CA LEU A 42 16.42 -14.99 -4.10
C LEU A 42 16.70 -16.49 -4.26
N LYS A 43 17.80 -16.85 -4.94
CA LYS A 43 18.19 -18.27 -5.11
C LYS A 43 18.55 -18.93 -3.78
N GLU A 44 19.35 -18.26 -2.96
CA GLU A 44 19.73 -18.74 -1.63
C GLU A 44 18.49 -18.90 -0.74
N ARG A 45 17.56 -17.92 -0.78
CA ARG A 45 16.34 -18.00 0.00
C ARG A 45 15.40 -19.12 -0.48
N ALA A 46 15.24 -19.31 -1.80
CA ALA A 46 14.47 -20.41 -2.36
C ALA A 46 15.06 -21.77 -1.95
N HIS A 47 16.39 -21.91 -1.98
CA HIS A 47 17.09 -23.12 -1.54
C HIS A 47 16.87 -23.36 -0.03
N LEU A 48 17.04 -22.34 0.80
CA LEU A 48 16.84 -22.45 2.26
C LEU A 48 15.42 -22.88 2.63
N LEU A 49 14.42 -22.35 1.91
CA LEU A 49 13.00 -22.65 2.14
C LEU A 49 12.52 -23.94 1.46
N GLY A 50 13.35 -24.57 0.62
CA GLY A 50 12.95 -25.72 -0.18
C GLY A 50 11.86 -25.41 -1.22
N ILE A 51 11.74 -24.15 -1.65
CA ILE A 51 10.76 -23.72 -2.64
C ILE A 51 11.34 -23.91 -4.05
N PRO A 52 10.71 -24.73 -4.91
CA PRO A 52 11.14 -24.89 -6.29
C PRO A 52 10.90 -23.58 -7.05
N CYS A 53 11.97 -23.03 -7.64
CA CYS A 53 11.89 -21.75 -8.31
C CYS A 53 12.80 -21.71 -9.54
N ASN A 54 12.23 -21.32 -10.69
CA ASN A 54 12.97 -21.09 -11.92
C ASN A 54 13.18 -19.60 -12.11
N ILE A 55 14.39 -19.11 -11.83
CA ILE A 55 14.72 -17.69 -11.80
C ILE A 55 15.39 -17.30 -13.11
N HIS A 56 14.81 -16.34 -13.82
CA HIS A 56 15.30 -15.79 -15.07
C HIS A 56 15.70 -14.32 -14.91
N LEU A 57 16.89 -13.98 -15.41
CA LEU A 57 17.30 -12.58 -15.50
C LEU A 57 16.46 -11.87 -16.55
N LEU A 58 15.88 -10.73 -16.19
CA LEU A 58 15.13 -9.85 -17.08
C LEU A 58 15.98 -8.63 -17.44
N ALA A 59 16.08 -8.29 -18.71
CA ALA A 59 16.70 -7.05 -19.14
C ALA A 59 15.83 -5.83 -18.76
N LYS A 60 16.49 -4.68 -18.50
CA LYS A 60 15.83 -3.48 -17.95
C LYS A 60 14.71 -2.92 -18.82
N ASP A 61 14.83 -3.08 -20.12
CA ASP A 61 13.89 -2.58 -21.15
C ASP A 61 12.87 -3.63 -21.62
N HIS A 62 12.86 -4.82 -20.99
CA HIS A 62 11.97 -5.91 -21.39
C HIS A 62 10.78 -6.06 -20.44
N VAL A 63 9.63 -6.39 -21.01
CA VAL A 63 8.44 -6.85 -20.27
C VAL A 63 8.50 -8.37 -20.14
N PRO A 64 8.26 -8.94 -18.94
CA PRO A 64 8.31 -10.39 -18.77
C PRO A 64 7.17 -11.10 -19.50
N GLN A 65 7.34 -12.41 -19.72
CA GLN A 65 6.26 -13.28 -20.19
C GLN A 65 5.12 -13.35 -19.15
N PRO A 66 3.90 -13.77 -19.54
CA PRO A 66 2.83 -14.04 -18.59
C PRO A 66 3.32 -14.94 -17.45
N HIS A 67 2.92 -14.63 -16.23
CA HIS A 67 3.38 -15.35 -15.04
C HIS A 67 2.98 -16.83 -15.10
N GLN A 68 3.90 -17.68 -14.68
CA GLN A 68 3.68 -19.10 -14.44
C GLN A 68 4.13 -19.44 -13.02
N PRO A 69 3.38 -20.24 -12.26
CA PRO A 69 3.76 -20.65 -10.92
C PRO A 69 5.20 -21.19 -10.86
N GLY A 70 5.97 -20.68 -9.91
CA GLY A 70 7.38 -21.06 -9.73
C GLY A 70 8.37 -20.43 -10.72
N VAL A 71 7.92 -19.61 -11.68
CA VAL A 71 8.80 -18.85 -12.59
C VAL A 71 8.91 -17.39 -12.13
N VAL A 72 10.14 -16.91 -11.93
CA VAL A 72 10.40 -15.55 -11.46
C VAL A 72 11.32 -14.80 -12.43
N HIS A 73 10.86 -13.70 -12.98
CA HIS A 73 11.65 -12.82 -13.83
C HIS A 73 12.26 -11.69 -12.97
N VAL A 74 13.58 -11.66 -12.84
CA VAL A 74 14.30 -10.77 -11.92
C VAL A 74 15.02 -9.66 -12.68
N LEU A 75 14.75 -8.42 -12.30
CA LEU A 75 15.57 -7.26 -12.57
C LEU A 75 16.64 -7.21 -11.48
N HIS A 76 17.83 -7.68 -11.83
CA HIS A 76 18.91 -7.83 -10.85
C HIS A 76 19.41 -6.47 -10.36
N THR A 77 19.37 -6.31 -9.06
CA THR A 77 19.95 -5.19 -8.31
C THR A 77 20.82 -5.81 -7.21
N PRO A 78 22.15 -5.73 -7.30
CA PRO A 78 23.02 -6.45 -6.37
C PRO A 78 23.01 -5.86 -4.97
N THR A 79 23.15 -6.71 -3.95
CA THR A 79 23.50 -6.33 -2.58
C THR A 79 25.00 -6.04 -2.48
N ALA A 80 25.42 -5.18 -1.54
CA ALA A 80 26.83 -4.89 -1.31
C ALA A 80 27.54 -6.06 -0.60
N ASN A 81 26.85 -6.69 0.34
CA ASN A 81 27.34 -7.82 1.12
C ASN A 81 26.37 -9.00 1.03
N SER A 82 26.88 -10.22 1.31
CA SER A 82 26.06 -11.42 1.45
C SER A 82 24.98 -11.23 2.51
N VAL A 83 23.78 -11.70 2.24
CA VAL A 83 22.62 -11.51 3.08
C VAL A 83 22.43 -12.73 4.00
N ILE A 84 22.37 -12.47 5.30
CA ILE A 84 22.00 -13.49 6.29
C ILE A 84 20.56 -13.23 6.71
N PRO A 85 19.61 -14.16 6.53
CA PRO A 85 18.23 -13.99 6.97
C PRO A 85 18.15 -13.61 8.45
N GLY A 86 17.38 -12.56 8.76
CA GLY A 86 17.23 -12.06 10.13
C GLY A 86 18.35 -11.12 10.63
N ALA A 87 19.46 -10.99 9.90
CA ALA A 87 20.59 -10.14 10.28
C ALA A 87 20.71 -8.94 9.34
N LEU A 88 20.40 -7.75 9.87
CA LEU A 88 20.47 -6.49 9.12
C LEU A 88 21.93 -6.08 8.82
N ASP A 89 22.18 -5.59 7.63
CA ASP A 89 23.46 -5.01 7.24
C ASP A 89 23.23 -3.64 6.58
N ILE A 90 23.78 -2.59 7.21
CA ILE A 90 23.69 -1.20 6.75
C ILE A 90 24.26 -1.04 5.34
N ALA A 91 25.29 -1.81 4.98
CA ALA A 91 25.91 -1.77 3.65
C ALA A 91 24.91 -2.16 2.53
N ASN A 92 23.85 -2.89 2.84
CA ASN A 92 22.81 -3.28 1.89
C ASN A 92 21.67 -2.25 1.74
N ALA A 93 21.66 -1.15 2.51
CA ALA A 93 20.64 -0.10 2.38
C ALA A 93 20.58 0.54 0.98
N PRO A 94 21.71 0.82 0.27
CA PRO A 94 21.67 1.33 -1.09
C PRO A 94 20.97 0.38 -2.08
N HIS A 95 21.08 -0.94 -1.88
CA HIS A 95 20.35 -1.93 -2.68
C HIS A 95 18.83 -1.71 -2.54
N VAL A 96 18.32 -1.55 -1.31
CA VAL A 96 16.88 -1.32 -1.07
C VAL A 96 16.42 -0.05 -1.80
N LEU A 97 17.14 1.07 -1.66
CA LEU A 97 16.81 2.30 -2.37
C LEU A 97 16.82 2.11 -3.89
N GLN A 98 17.84 1.40 -4.42
CA GLN A 98 17.94 1.13 -5.85
C GLN A 98 16.80 0.26 -6.37
N THR A 99 16.30 -0.69 -5.58
CA THR A 99 15.10 -1.49 -5.97
C THR A 99 13.87 -0.62 -6.12
N LEU A 100 13.65 0.35 -5.21
CA LEU A 100 12.53 1.29 -5.28
C LEU A 100 12.64 2.22 -6.50
N ASN A 101 13.83 2.78 -6.76
CA ASN A 101 14.08 3.60 -7.95
C ASN A 101 13.83 2.81 -9.24
N THR A 102 14.38 1.59 -9.35
CA THR A 102 14.18 0.73 -10.52
C THR A 102 12.72 0.42 -10.77
N ALA A 103 11.95 0.16 -9.70
CA ALA A 103 10.52 -0.09 -9.83
C ALA A 103 9.75 1.18 -10.27
N ALA A 104 10.08 2.34 -9.73
CA ALA A 104 9.49 3.62 -10.13
C ALA A 104 9.85 4.00 -11.57
N ASP A 105 11.11 3.80 -11.99
CA ASP A 105 11.55 4.00 -13.36
C ASP A 105 10.74 3.16 -14.34
N ARG A 106 10.44 1.91 -14.01
CA ARG A 106 9.62 1.04 -14.89
C ARG A 106 8.19 1.55 -15.08
N ILE A 107 7.60 2.14 -14.05
CA ILE A 107 6.29 2.82 -14.17
C ILE A 107 6.41 4.03 -15.10
N ARG A 108 7.41 4.89 -14.86
CA ARG A 108 7.63 6.11 -15.66
C ARG A 108 7.88 5.79 -17.13
N ASP A 109 8.63 4.71 -17.39
CA ASP A 109 9.04 4.30 -18.74
C ASP A 109 7.98 3.41 -19.44
N ASP A 110 6.76 3.32 -18.89
CA ASP A 110 5.63 2.49 -19.37
C ASP A 110 5.97 1.00 -19.56
N LEU A 111 6.82 0.46 -18.68
CA LEU A 111 7.19 -0.96 -18.64
C LEU A 111 6.44 -1.74 -17.54
N ALA A 112 5.66 -1.05 -16.72
CA ALA A 112 4.78 -1.64 -15.73
C ALA A 112 3.54 -0.75 -15.51
N ASP A 113 2.40 -1.37 -15.19
CA ASP A 113 1.11 -0.73 -14.95
C ASP A 113 0.85 -0.52 -13.46
N ALA A 114 1.45 -1.34 -12.60
CA ALA A 114 1.31 -1.26 -11.16
C ALA A 114 2.56 -1.72 -10.42
N LEU A 115 2.70 -1.20 -9.20
CA LEU A 115 3.80 -1.45 -8.27
C LEU A 115 3.28 -2.18 -7.03
N VAL A 116 3.94 -3.30 -6.67
CA VAL A 116 3.72 -4.02 -5.41
C VAL A 116 4.98 -3.96 -4.57
N THR A 117 4.88 -3.62 -3.29
CA THR A 117 6.06 -3.47 -2.43
C THR A 117 6.02 -4.40 -1.22
N ALA A 118 7.10 -5.17 -1.02
CA ALA A 118 7.39 -5.88 0.20
C ALA A 118 7.98 -4.91 1.26
N PRO A 119 8.05 -5.30 2.54
CA PRO A 119 8.43 -4.39 3.62
C PRO A 119 9.92 -4.04 3.59
N VAL A 120 10.25 -2.82 4.00
CA VAL A 120 11.64 -2.35 4.18
C VAL A 120 11.94 -2.03 5.63
N GLN A 121 13.21 -2.06 6.01
CA GLN A 121 13.67 -1.70 7.36
C GLN A 121 14.14 -0.25 7.37
N LYS A 122 13.27 0.66 7.86
CA LYS A 122 13.57 2.11 7.87
C LYS A 122 14.83 2.47 8.66
N SER A 123 15.09 1.77 9.79
CA SER A 123 16.27 2.03 10.61
C SER A 123 17.57 1.82 9.83
N VAL A 124 17.69 0.72 9.08
CA VAL A 124 18.88 0.43 8.26
C VAL A 124 19.12 1.52 7.21
N MET A 125 18.05 1.98 6.55
CA MET A 125 18.14 3.08 5.58
C MET A 125 18.67 4.36 6.24
N ASN A 126 18.05 4.77 7.36
CA ASN A 126 18.43 6.00 8.06
C ASN A 126 19.84 5.90 8.69
N ASP A 127 20.20 4.74 9.25
CA ASP A 127 21.52 4.50 9.84
C ASP A 127 22.62 4.51 8.77
N SER A 128 22.28 4.20 7.51
CA SER A 128 23.19 4.33 6.36
C SER A 128 23.38 5.76 5.85
N GLY A 129 22.65 6.73 6.42
CA GLY A 129 22.63 8.11 5.94
C GLY A 129 21.59 8.40 4.85
N ILE A 130 20.78 7.41 4.45
CA ILE A 130 19.68 7.59 3.50
C ILE A 130 18.45 8.03 4.27
N SER A 131 18.03 9.29 4.13
CA SER A 131 16.78 9.78 4.74
C SER A 131 15.59 9.05 4.13
N PHE A 132 14.93 8.20 4.93
CA PHE A 132 13.79 7.39 4.47
C PHE A 132 12.69 7.34 5.53
N SER A 133 11.58 7.99 5.25
CA SER A 133 10.39 8.02 6.12
C SER A 133 9.44 6.84 5.84
N GLY A 134 9.39 6.40 4.59
CA GLY A 134 8.56 5.26 4.16
C GLY A 134 8.37 5.21 2.65
N HIS A 135 7.78 4.11 2.18
CA HIS A 135 7.47 3.92 0.77
C HIS A 135 6.51 4.98 0.23
N THR A 136 5.51 5.37 1.03
CA THR A 136 4.47 6.33 0.63
C THR A 136 5.10 7.67 0.29
N GLU A 137 5.92 8.19 1.19
CA GLU A 137 6.64 9.45 1.02
C GLU A 137 7.67 9.36 -0.10
N PHE A 138 8.37 8.22 -0.21
CA PHE A 138 9.33 7.99 -1.28
C PHE A 138 8.67 8.09 -2.67
N PHE A 139 7.56 7.36 -2.88
CA PHE A 139 6.89 7.39 -4.19
C PHE A 139 6.14 8.69 -4.43
N ALA A 140 5.59 9.35 -3.40
CA ALA A 140 5.02 10.68 -3.54
C ALA A 140 6.08 11.68 -4.05
N ASN A 141 7.27 11.67 -3.46
CA ASN A 141 8.37 12.52 -3.90
C ASN A 141 8.87 12.15 -5.31
N TYR A 142 9.00 10.84 -5.61
CA TYR A 142 9.48 10.38 -6.93
C TYR A 142 8.53 10.81 -8.06
N PHE A 143 7.22 10.74 -7.82
CA PHE A 143 6.19 11.12 -8.80
C PHE A 143 5.70 12.56 -8.65
N GLU A 144 6.35 13.38 -7.82
CA GLU A 144 6.04 14.80 -7.60
C GLU A 144 4.59 15.03 -7.16
N CYS A 145 4.06 14.14 -6.30
CA CYS A 145 2.71 14.27 -5.73
C CYS A 145 2.76 15.09 -4.44
N GLU A 146 2.00 16.18 -4.37
CA GLU A 146 1.94 17.04 -3.19
C GLU A 146 1.29 16.34 -1.99
N GLU A 147 0.25 15.54 -2.24
CA GLU A 147 -0.48 14.83 -1.20
C GLU A 147 -0.93 13.45 -1.68
N VAL A 148 -0.89 12.48 -0.79
CA VAL A 148 -1.36 11.10 -1.01
C VAL A 148 -2.14 10.62 0.22
N VAL A 149 -3.07 9.69 0.02
CA VAL A 149 -3.88 9.13 1.10
C VAL A 149 -3.59 7.64 1.23
N MET A 150 -3.30 7.20 2.45
CA MET A 150 -3.19 5.79 2.77
C MET A 150 -4.58 5.18 2.91
N MET A 151 -4.83 4.11 2.19
CA MET A 151 -6.03 3.29 2.33
C MET A 151 -5.65 1.85 2.58
N LEU A 152 -6.24 1.23 3.60
CA LEU A 152 -6.19 -0.21 3.77
C LEU A 152 -7.52 -0.81 3.31
N ALA A 153 -7.42 -1.95 2.64
CA ALA A 153 -8.58 -2.66 2.14
C ALA A 153 -8.49 -4.17 2.41
N ASN A 154 -9.63 -4.78 2.59
CA ASN A 154 -9.84 -6.22 2.51
C ASN A 154 -11.13 -6.48 1.70
N THR A 155 -11.60 -7.72 1.62
CA THR A 155 -12.79 -8.09 0.86
C THR A 155 -14.09 -7.44 1.37
N GLU A 156 -14.13 -6.96 2.62
CA GLU A 156 -15.34 -6.44 3.26
C GLU A 156 -15.33 -4.92 3.45
N LEU A 157 -14.16 -4.32 3.59
CA LEU A 157 -14.04 -2.94 4.04
C LEU A 157 -12.83 -2.24 3.41
N ARG A 158 -13.00 -0.96 3.05
CA ARG A 158 -11.91 -0.02 2.73
C ARG A 158 -11.89 1.08 3.76
N VAL A 159 -10.72 1.38 4.31
CA VAL A 159 -10.51 2.46 5.28
C VAL A 159 -9.39 3.37 4.78
N ALA A 160 -9.74 4.60 4.44
CA ALA A 160 -8.79 5.67 4.14
C ALA A 160 -8.49 6.48 5.41
N LEU A 161 -7.30 7.01 5.54
CA LEU A 161 -6.81 7.69 6.75
C LEU A 161 -6.48 9.16 6.46
N ALA A 162 -7.04 10.07 7.25
CA ALA A 162 -6.69 11.48 7.20
C ALA A 162 -5.30 11.74 7.78
N THR A 163 -4.97 11.06 8.87
CA THR A 163 -3.62 11.06 9.47
C THR A 163 -3.14 9.63 9.70
N THR A 164 -1.84 9.38 9.57
CA THR A 164 -1.25 8.04 9.69
C THR A 164 -0.44 7.88 10.98
N HIS A 165 0.85 8.15 10.96
CA HIS A 165 1.80 7.84 12.02
C HIS A 165 2.13 9.06 12.88
N LEU A 166 1.11 9.77 13.36
CA LEU A 166 1.24 10.89 14.27
C LEU A 166 1.00 10.46 15.73
N PRO A 167 1.66 11.08 16.70
CA PRO A 167 1.24 11.00 18.10
C PRO A 167 -0.23 11.45 18.21
N LEU A 168 -1.05 10.73 18.98
CA LEU A 168 -2.49 11.02 19.08
C LEU A 168 -2.80 12.50 19.41
N ARG A 169 -2.00 13.11 20.29
CA ARG A 169 -2.14 14.54 20.67
C ARG A 169 -1.91 15.52 19.53
N ALA A 170 -1.22 15.10 18.46
CA ALA A 170 -0.96 15.95 17.30
C ALA A 170 -2.01 15.80 16.18
N VAL A 171 -2.90 14.82 16.30
CA VAL A 171 -3.93 14.55 15.31
C VAL A 171 -4.89 15.72 15.11
N PRO A 172 -5.46 16.33 16.17
CA PRO A 172 -6.40 17.44 15.99
C PRO A 172 -5.79 18.62 15.22
N ASP A 173 -4.54 18.96 15.53
CA ASP A 173 -3.82 20.09 14.88
C ASP A 173 -3.46 19.79 13.42
N ALA A 174 -3.29 18.51 13.06
CA ALA A 174 -2.98 18.09 11.70
C ALA A 174 -4.21 18.07 10.78
N ILE A 175 -5.42 17.98 11.34
CA ILE A 175 -6.68 17.94 10.61
C ILE A 175 -7.16 19.35 10.35
N THR A 176 -7.12 19.78 9.08
CA THR A 176 -7.61 21.09 8.65
C THR A 176 -8.70 20.93 7.59
N GLN A 177 -9.54 21.96 7.43
CA GLN A 177 -10.55 21.95 6.36
C GLN A 177 -9.89 21.75 4.97
N ALA A 178 -8.79 22.42 4.69
CA ALA A 178 -8.10 22.36 3.41
C ALA A 178 -7.54 20.95 3.15
N SER A 179 -6.84 20.35 4.13
CA SER A 179 -6.30 18.99 3.98
C SER A 179 -7.40 17.95 3.78
N LEU A 180 -8.50 18.03 4.55
CA LEU A 180 -9.62 17.10 4.39
C LEU A 180 -10.30 17.23 3.02
N VAL A 181 -10.47 18.43 2.47
CA VAL A 181 -11.04 18.63 1.12
C VAL A 181 -10.12 18.00 0.07
N THR A 182 -8.81 18.27 0.14
CA THR A 182 -7.83 17.65 -0.76
C THR A 182 -7.87 16.12 -0.67
N GLN A 183 -7.88 15.56 0.53
CA GLN A 183 -7.92 14.11 0.75
C GLN A 183 -9.24 13.48 0.26
N LEU A 184 -10.39 14.13 0.47
CA LEU A 184 -11.67 13.68 -0.06
C LEU A 184 -11.69 13.65 -1.58
N ASN A 185 -11.07 14.63 -2.24
CA ASN A 185 -10.89 14.65 -3.70
C ASN A 185 -9.99 13.48 -4.15
N ILE A 186 -8.84 13.27 -3.50
CA ILE A 186 -7.93 12.16 -3.80
C ILE A 186 -8.65 10.81 -3.67
N ILE A 187 -9.41 10.60 -2.58
CA ILE A 187 -10.18 9.38 -2.36
C ILE A 187 -11.21 9.18 -3.49
N ASN A 188 -12.01 10.20 -3.77
CA ASN A 188 -13.05 10.15 -4.79
C ASN A 188 -12.49 9.80 -6.18
N GLU A 189 -11.46 10.51 -6.63
CA GLU A 189 -10.85 10.28 -7.95
C GLU A 189 -10.12 8.93 -8.01
N SER A 190 -9.47 8.53 -6.92
CA SER A 190 -8.81 7.22 -6.85
C SER A 190 -9.82 6.07 -6.90
N LEU A 191 -10.94 6.15 -6.19
CA LEU A 191 -11.98 5.11 -6.24
C LEU A 191 -12.63 5.02 -7.63
N LYS A 192 -12.85 6.14 -8.29
CA LYS A 192 -13.30 6.15 -9.69
C LYS A 192 -12.30 5.45 -10.61
N ARG A 193 -11.02 5.79 -10.47
CA ARG A 193 -9.95 5.28 -11.34
C ARG A 193 -9.64 3.81 -11.08
N LEU A 194 -9.41 3.44 -9.80
CA LEU A 194 -8.90 2.13 -9.41
C LEU A 194 -9.98 1.05 -9.33
N TYR A 195 -11.22 1.43 -9.02
CA TYR A 195 -12.33 0.49 -8.81
C TYR A 195 -13.49 0.67 -9.78
N GLY A 196 -13.43 1.64 -10.68
CA GLY A 196 -14.49 1.89 -11.65
C GLY A 196 -15.80 2.41 -11.03
N ILE A 197 -15.79 2.85 -9.77
CA ILE A 197 -16.97 3.34 -9.07
C ILE A 197 -17.29 4.74 -9.58
N ALA A 198 -18.40 4.88 -10.31
CA ALA A 198 -18.73 6.16 -10.97
C ALA A 198 -19.00 7.29 -9.98
N GLN A 199 -19.62 6.99 -8.86
CA GLN A 199 -19.97 7.94 -7.79
C GLN A 199 -19.63 7.34 -6.42
N PRO A 200 -18.35 7.43 -5.98
CA PRO A 200 -17.93 6.86 -4.71
C PRO A 200 -18.66 7.47 -3.53
N LYS A 201 -19.12 6.63 -2.60
CA LYS A 201 -19.76 7.01 -1.35
C LYS A 201 -18.74 6.93 -0.22
N ILE A 202 -18.40 8.08 0.36
CA ILE A 202 -17.42 8.20 1.44
C ILE A 202 -18.15 8.38 2.76
N ALA A 203 -17.92 7.47 3.72
CA ALA A 203 -18.41 7.61 5.09
C ALA A 203 -17.31 8.24 5.97
N MET A 204 -17.40 9.54 6.23
CA MET A 204 -16.42 10.25 7.06
C MET A 204 -16.75 10.09 8.54
N LEU A 205 -15.77 9.62 9.33
CA LEU A 205 -15.90 9.51 10.79
C LEU A 205 -15.66 10.88 11.45
N GLY A 206 -16.23 11.07 12.63
CA GLY A 206 -15.88 12.18 13.51
C GLY A 206 -14.49 11.98 14.13
N LEU A 207 -13.88 13.04 14.64
CA LEU A 207 -12.62 12.97 15.37
C LEU A 207 -12.88 12.61 16.84
N ASN A 208 -13.86 13.30 17.45
CA ASN A 208 -14.18 13.17 18.86
C ASN A 208 -15.21 12.05 19.13
N PRO A 209 -15.28 11.55 20.38
CA PRO A 209 -16.36 10.65 20.79
C PRO A 209 -17.72 11.22 20.44
N HIS A 210 -18.64 10.34 19.97
CA HIS A 210 -19.99 10.71 19.51
C HIS A 210 -20.02 11.83 18.46
N ALA A 211 -18.95 11.94 17.65
CA ALA A 211 -18.77 13.01 16.66
C ALA A 211 -18.95 14.42 17.28
N GLY A 212 -18.33 14.63 18.46
CA GLY A 212 -18.34 15.91 19.17
C GLY A 212 -19.64 16.27 19.92
N GLU A 213 -20.69 15.46 19.81
CA GLU A 213 -22.01 15.66 20.49
C GLU A 213 -22.48 17.11 20.46
N GLY A 214 -22.56 17.70 19.26
CA GLY A 214 -22.99 19.09 19.09
C GLY A 214 -22.01 20.14 19.63
N GLY A 215 -20.75 19.77 19.86
CA GLY A 215 -19.68 20.63 20.39
C GLY A 215 -19.44 20.48 21.90
N HIS A 216 -20.15 19.58 22.57
CA HIS A 216 -19.97 19.33 24.00
C HIS A 216 -18.71 18.48 24.30
N LEU A 217 -18.28 17.66 23.34
CA LEU A 217 -17.10 16.77 23.44
C LEU A 217 -15.97 17.16 22.49
N GLY A 218 -15.92 18.42 22.06
CA GLY A 218 -14.98 18.96 21.10
C GLY A 218 -15.72 19.71 19.98
N ARG A 219 -15.02 20.60 19.30
CA ARG A 219 -15.60 21.46 18.25
C ARG A 219 -15.05 21.19 16.86
N GLU A 220 -14.10 20.28 16.73
CA GLU A 220 -13.42 19.97 15.48
C GLU A 220 -14.40 19.52 14.38
N GLU A 221 -15.47 18.80 14.76
CA GLU A 221 -16.53 18.45 13.81
C GLU A 221 -17.22 19.70 13.26
N ILE A 222 -17.58 20.65 14.13
CA ILE A 222 -18.28 21.87 13.75
C ILE A 222 -17.36 22.82 12.98
N ASP A 223 -16.13 23.00 13.49
CA ASP A 223 -15.23 24.05 13.02
C ASP A 223 -14.39 23.59 11.82
N VAL A 224 -14.20 22.27 11.60
CA VAL A 224 -13.31 21.71 10.57
C VAL A 224 -14.01 20.65 9.69
N LEU A 225 -14.54 19.57 10.29
CA LEU A 225 -15.00 18.42 9.52
C LEU A 225 -16.27 18.70 8.71
N VAL A 226 -17.27 19.34 9.31
CA VAL A 226 -18.51 19.71 8.63
C VAL A 226 -18.25 20.72 7.51
N PRO A 227 -17.47 21.81 7.70
CA PRO A 227 -17.06 22.69 6.59
C PRO A 227 -16.33 21.96 5.45
N ALA A 228 -15.40 21.02 5.77
CA ALA A 228 -14.71 20.25 4.76
C ALA A 228 -15.65 19.33 3.96
N ARG A 229 -16.54 18.62 4.65
CA ARG A 229 -17.58 17.80 4.02
C ARG A 229 -18.45 18.61 3.09
N ASP A 230 -18.93 19.76 3.54
CA ASP A 230 -19.86 20.59 2.77
C ASP A 230 -19.16 21.21 1.55
N ALA A 231 -17.89 21.58 1.67
CA ALA A 231 -17.07 22.01 0.54
C ALA A 231 -16.93 20.89 -0.50
N ALA A 232 -16.56 19.67 -0.07
CA ALA A 232 -16.45 18.51 -0.96
C ALA A 232 -17.80 18.15 -1.65
N ARG A 233 -18.92 18.31 -0.95
CA ARG A 233 -20.26 18.14 -1.53
C ARG A 233 -20.60 19.16 -2.60
N THR A 234 -20.14 20.40 -2.47
CA THR A 234 -20.33 21.40 -3.53
C THR A 234 -19.56 21.06 -4.81
N GLU A 235 -18.50 20.27 -4.69
CA GLU A 235 -17.73 19.71 -5.82
C GLU A 235 -18.34 18.40 -6.35
N GLY A 236 -19.48 17.95 -5.81
CA GLY A 236 -20.20 16.76 -6.27
C GLY A 236 -19.74 15.44 -5.64
N ILE A 237 -18.89 15.48 -4.59
CA ILE A 237 -18.42 14.28 -3.88
C ILE A 237 -19.49 13.81 -2.90
N GLN A 238 -19.82 12.51 -2.92
CA GLN A 238 -20.77 11.93 -1.98
C GLN A 238 -20.09 11.60 -0.65
N VAL A 239 -20.22 12.49 0.33
CA VAL A 239 -19.65 12.33 1.67
C VAL A 239 -20.79 12.35 2.70
N SER A 240 -20.88 11.32 3.53
CA SER A 240 -21.74 11.26 4.72
C SER A 240 -20.92 11.52 5.99
N GLY A 241 -21.61 11.87 7.09
CA GLY A 241 -20.93 12.12 8.37
C GLY A 241 -20.78 13.61 8.69
N PRO A 242 -19.95 13.99 9.68
CA PRO A 242 -19.13 13.09 10.51
C PRO A 242 -19.98 12.09 11.34
N LEU A 243 -19.58 10.82 11.32
CA LEU A 243 -20.26 9.73 11.99
C LEU A 243 -19.55 9.38 13.31
N PRO A 244 -20.27 9.04 14.39
CA PRO A 244 -19.66 8.48 15.58
C PRO A 244 -18.93 7.17 15.25
N ALA A 245 -17.63 7.09 15.52
CA ALA A 245 -16.82 5.95 15.13
C ALA A 245 -17.19 4.63 15.84
N ASP A 246 -17.64 4.72 17.08
CA ASP A 246 -18.06 3.59 17.90
C ASP A 246 -19.27 2.82 17.33
N THR A 247 -20.15 3.52 16.61
CA THR A 247 -21.36 2.94 16.02
C THR A 247 -21.34 2.89 14.49
N ALA A 248 -20.47 3.62 13.84
CA ALA A 248 -20.43 3.74 12.38
C ALA A 248 -20.34 2.37 11.68
N PHE A 249 -19.47 1.49 12.15
CA PHE A 249 -19.18 0.20 11.50
C PHE A 249 -20.30 -0.85 11.64
N ILE A 250 -21.34 -0.58 12.43
CA ILE A 250 -22.54 -1.43 12.57
C ILE A 250 -23.76 -0.81 11.90
N THR A 251 -23.63 0.37 11.30
CA THR A 251 -24.75 1.10 10.66
C THR A 251 -24.86 0.75 9.18
N SER A 252 -26.05 0.92 8.61
CA SER A 252 -26.29 0.81 7.17
C SER A 252 -25.48 1.84 6.38
N THR A 253 -25.18 3.01 6.97
CA THR A 253 -24.41 4.06 6.31
C THR A 253 -23.01 3.61 5.90
N VAL A 254 -22.32 2.85 6.76
CA VAL A 254 -21.00 2.29 6.42
C VAL A 254 -21.15 1.05 5.53
N ALA A 255 -22.21 0.25 5.72
CA ALA A 255 -22.46 -0.89 4.84
C ALA A 255 -22.72 -0.46 3.38
N ASP A 256 -23.31 0.72 3.17
CA ASP A 256 -23.59 1.28 1.86
C ASP A 256 -22.43 2.16 1.30
N ALA A 257 -21.37 2.38 2.09
CA ALA A 257 -20.24 3.18 1.69
C ALA A 257 -19.19 2.36 0.93
N ASP A 258 -18.54 2.97 -0.05
CA ASP A 258 -17.43 2.38 -0.79
C ASP A 258 -16.13 2.45 0.00
N VAL A 259 -16.02 3.45 0.91
CA VAL A 259 -14.87 3.65 1.79
C VAL A 259 -15.27 4.39 3.07
N VAL A 260 -14.65 4.00 4.18
CA VAL A 260 -14.68 4.75 5.44
C VAL A 260 -13.48 5.68 5.48
N PHE A 261 -13.70 6.95 5.75
CA PHE A 261 -12.63 7.93 5.93
C PHE A 261 -12.45 8.22 7.41
N ALA A 262 -11.42 7.64 8.00
CA ALA A 262 -11.08 7.74 9.41
C ALA A 262 -10.08 8.89 9.65
N MET A 263 -10.22 9.58 10.77
CA MET A 263 -9.38 10.74 11.09
C MET A 263 -7.97 10.34 11.54
N PHE A 264 -7.79 9.16 12.13
CA PHE A 264 -6.50 8.65 12.56
C PHE A 264 -6.42 7.12 12.48
N HIS A 265 -5.21 6.62 12.49
CA HIS A 265 -4.86 5.22 12.28
C HIS A 265 -5.69 4.24 13.13
N ASP A 266 -5.67 4.39 14.45
CA ASP A 266 -6.33 3.44 15.36
C ASP A 266 -7.85 3.64 15.48
N GLN A 267 -8.43 4.60 14.76
CA GLN A 267 -9.88 4.77 14.67
C GLN A 267 -10.52 3.74 13.71
N GLY A 268 -9.87 3.45 12.60
CA GLY A 268 -10.43 2.59 11.55
C GLY A 268 -9.75 1.22 11.42
N LEU A 269 -8.45 1.16 11.60
CA LEU A 269 -7.69 -0.07 11.30
C LEU A 269 -7.95 -1.23 12.25
N PRO A 270 -8.21 -1.06 13.56
CA PRO A 270 -8.57 -2.19 14.42
C PRO A 270 -9.81 -2.94 13.93
N VAL A 271 -10.83 -2.21 13.43
CA VAL A 271 -12.05 -2.83 12.88
C VAL A 271 -11.74 -3.57 11.57
N LEU A 272 -10.98 -2.94 10.67
CA LEU A 272 -10.58 -3.57 9.41
C LEU A 272 -9.79 -4.86 9.66
N LYS A 273 -8.79 -4.81 10.55
CA LYS A 273 -7.96 -5.97 10.89
C LYS A 273 -8.74 -7.07 11.62
N ALA A 274 -9.70 -6.71 12.46
CA ALA A 274 -10.56 -7.70 13.11
C ALA A 274 -11.46 -8.47 12.14
N ARG A 275 -11.86 -7.82 11.02
CA ARG A 275 -12.69 -8.45 9.97
C ARG A 275 -11.90 -9.24 8.94
N GLY A 276 -10.60 -8.96 8.77
CA GLY A 276 -9.79 -9.58 7.70
C GLY A 276 -8.32 -9.69 8.09
N PHE A 277 -8.00 -10.31 9.24
CA PHE A 277 -6.63 -10.48 9.66
C PHE A 277 -5.82 -11.31 8.63
N GLY A 278 -4.66 -10.77 8.19
CA GLY A 278 -3.78 -11.41 7.22
C GLY A 278 -4.16 -11.22 5.74
N THR A 279 -5.37 -10.71 5.44
CA THR A 279 -5.85 -10.48 4.06
C THR A 279 -5.98 -8.99 3.72
N SER A 280 -5.45 -8.11 4.56
CA SER A 280 -5.46 -6.67 4.31
C SER A 280 -4.30 -6.26 3.40
N VAL A 281 -4.58 -5.31 2.53
CA VAL A 281 -3.62 -4.68 1.62
C VAL A 281 -3.59 -3.17 1.86
N ASN A 282 -2.40 -2.59 1.81
CA ASN A 282 -2.23 -1.14 1.84
C ASN A 282 -2.15 -0.60 0.41
N ILE A 283 -2.92 0.43 0.10
CA ILE A 283 -3.02 1.07 -1.20
C ILE A 283 -2.71 2.56 -1.02
N THR A 284 -1.84 3.11 -1.85
CA THR A 284 -1.54 4.55 -1.84
C THR A 284 -2.40 5.24 -2.89
N LEU A 285 -3.37 6.02 -2.44
CA LEU A 285 -4.23 6.84 -3.29
C LEU A 285 -3.54 8.17 -3.62
N GLY A 286 -3.81 8.74 -4.80
CA GLY A 286 -3.24 10.02 -5.23
C GLY A 286 -1.97 9.89 -6.07
N LEU A 287 -1.31 8.73 -6.09
CA LEU A 287 -0.20 8.48 -7.03
C LEU A 287 -0.73 8.39 -8.48
N PRO A 288 0.05 8.79 -9.50
CA PRO A 288 -0.33 8.62 -10.91
C PRO A 288 -0.36 7.15 -11.33
N THR A 289 0.21 6.27 -10.53
CA THR A 289 0.26 4.82 -10.71
C THR A 289 -0.52 4.08 -9.64
N ILE A 290 -0.75 2.78 -9.83
CA ILE A 290 -1.27 1.87 -8.82
C ILE A 290 -0.10 1.42 -7.94
N ARG A 291 -0.23 1.62 -6.63
CA ARG A 291 0.72 1.06 -5.68
C ARG A 291 -0.02 0.33 -4.58
N THR A 292 0.27 -0.97 -4.45
CA THR A 292 -0.17 -1.80 -3.34
C THR A 292 1.02 -2.27 -2.51
N SER A 293 0.80 -2.60 -1.24
CA SER A 293 1.83 -3.19 -0.39
C SER A 293 1.25 -4.12 0.65
N VAL A 294 2.09 -5.00 1.15
CA VAL A 294 1.78 -5.84 2.31
C VAL A 294 1.50 -5.00 3.56
N ASP A 295 0.66 -5.53 4.47
CA ASP A 295 0.30 -4.90 5.74
C ASP A 295 1.05 -5.53 6.93
N HIS A 296 2.35 -5.76 6.78
CA HIS A 296 3.23 -6.25 7.84
C HIS A 296 4.65 -5.68 7.67
N GLY A 297 5.47 -5.82 8.72
CA GLY A 297 6.87 -5.40 8.72
C GLY A 297 7.82 -6.48 8.18
N THR A 298 9.11 -6.24 8.36
CA THR A 298 10.20 -7.12 7.91
C THR A 298 10.31 -8.43 8.66
N ALA A 299 9.73 -8.55 9.85
CA ALA A 299 9.64 -9.76 10.69
C ALA A 299 10.93 -10.60 10.65
N LEU A 300 12.04 -9.98 11.04
CA LEU A 300 13.40 -10.53 10.94
C LEU A 300 13.57 -11.90 11.59
N ASP A 301 12.83 -12.14 12.68
CA ASP A 301 12.80 -13.39 13.44
C ASP A 301 12.19 -14.57 12.64
N LEU A 302 11.39 -14.27 11.62
CA LEU A 302 10.77 -15.27 10.75
C LEU A 302 11.51 -15.47 9.43
N ALA A 303 12.46 -14.61 9.09
CA ALA A 303 13.17 -14.66 7.81
C ALA A 303 13.92 -15.99 7.63
N GLY A 304 13.70 -16.64 6.51
CA GLY A 304 14.31 -17.93 6.17
C GLY A 304 13.79 -19.14 6.98
N SER A 305 12.79 -18.94 7.87
CA SER A 305 12.24 -20.02 8.71
C SER A 305 11.14 -20.85 8.03
N GLY A 306 10.57 -20.38 6.92
CA GLY A 306 9.40 -20.97 6.26
C GLY A 306 8.08 -20.76 7.01
N LYS A 307 8.04 -19.92 8.06
CA LYS A 307 6.86 -19.67 8.89
C LYS A 307 6.11 -18.38 8.52
N ALA A 308 6.68 -17.53 7.68
CA ALA A 308 6.04 -16.30 7.25
C ALA A 308 4.85 -16.61 6.33
N SER A 309 3.66 -16.04 6.62
CA SER A 309 2.50 -16.14 5.73
C SER A 309 2.69 -15.23 4.50
N ALA A 310 2.38 -15.76 3.32
CA ALA A 310 2.37 -15.01 2.07
C ALA A 310 1.01 -14.39 1.73
N ASP A 311 -0.01 -14.53 2.57
CA ASP A 311 -1.39 -14.11 2.28
C ASP A 311 -1.48 -12.63 1.93
N SER A 312 -0.80 -11.77 2.69
CA SER A 312 -0.78 -10.32 2.44
C SER A 312 -0.09 -9.97 1.10
N MET A 313 0.98 -10.70 0.73
CA MET A 313 1.64 -10.53 -0.58
C MET A 313 0.73 -10.98 -1.72
N MET A 314 0.08 -12.12 -1.58
CA MET A 314 -0.90 -12.61 -2.57
C MET A 314 -2.05 -11.63 -2.73
N THR A 315 -2.57 -11.10 -1.63
CA THR A 315 -3.62 -10.07 -1.64
C THR A 315 -3.15 -8.80 -2.33
N ALA A 316 -1.91 -8.33 -2.03
CA ALA A 316 -1.37 -7.13 -2.66
C ALA A 316 -1.19 -7.28 -4.18
N ILE A 317 -0.75 -8.45 -4.65
CA ILE A 317 -0.64 -8.76 -6.08
C ILE A 317 -2.04 -8.81 -6.72
N ALA A 318 -2.98 -9.52 -6.12
CA ALA A 318 -4.34 -9.64 -6.62
C ALA A 318 -5.05 -8.27 -6.72
N GLU A 319 -4.90 -7.44 -5.70
CA GLU A 319 -5.47 -6.08 -5.69
C GLU A 319 -4.86 -5.19 -6.77
N ALA A 320 -3.55 -5.27 -7.00
CA ALA A 320 -2.90 -4.56 -8.10
C ALA A 320 -3.48 -4.99 -9.47
N ILE A 321 -3.74 -6.28 -9.68
CA ILE A 321 -4.37 -6.80 -10.89
C ILE A 321 -5.80 -6.25 -11.05
N ILE A 322 -6.60 -6.25 -9.99
CA ILE A 322 -7.96 -5.71 -10.01
C ILE A 322 -7.96 -4.23 -10.41
N CYS A 323 -7.12 -3.43 -9.76
CA CYS A 323 -7.02 -2.00 -10.04
C CYS A 323 -6.57 -1.70 -11.49
N THR A 324 -5.65 -2.51 -12.06
CA THR A 324 -5.22 -2.33 -13.45
C THR A 324 -6.32 -2.64 -14.45
N GLY A 325 -7.18 -3.62 -14.19
CA GLY A 325 -8.31 -3.97 -15.03
C GLY A 325 -9.30 -2.81 -15.23
N HIS A 326 -9.51 -1.98 -14.20
CA HIS A 326 -10.39 -0.82 -14.28
C HIS A 326 -9.74 0.39 -14.95
N THR A 327 -8.42 0.56 -14.82
CA THR A 327 -7.68 1.67 -15.46
C THR A 327 -7.56 1.47 -16.98
N ALA A 328 -7.31 0.26 -17.44
CA ALA A 328 -7.19 -0.07 -18.86
C ALA A 328 -8.52 0.05 -19.65
N SER A 329 -9.66 -0.03 -18.97
CA SER A 329 -10.99 0.07 -19.60
C SER A 329 -11.40 1.52 -19.95
N ARG A 330 -10.58 2.52 -19.57
CA ARG A 330 -10.88 3.95 -19.76
C ARG A 330 -9.94 4.67 -20.75
N GLN A 331 -8.91 3.98 -21.26
CA GLN A 331 -8.05 4.43 -22.35
C GLN A 331 -8.54 3.87 -23.69
#